data_801ab45f8079bf3a233350fd3b5de068
#
_entry.id   801ab45f8079bf3a233350fd3b5de068
#
_cell.length_a   1.000
_cell.length_b   1.000
_cell.length_c   1.000
_cell.angle_alpha   90.00
_cell.angle_beta   90.00
_cell.angle_gamma   90.00
#
_symmetry.space_group_name_H-M   'P 1'
#
loop_
_entity.id
_entity.type
_entity.pdbx_description
1 polymer ?
#
loop_
_entity_poly.entity_id
_entity_poly.type
_entity_poly.pdbx_seq_one_letter_code
_entity_poly.pdbx_strand_id
1 'polypeptide(L)'
;MRLSAFFSVVAALVAVALPAPVSAALDQQIWTTANVTAKLSNKWRLQEEVVARFSDNKNGLYEIESNTLVGYRLNKAVTLWAGYTHDPQYSDGHFTTMEHRAREQVTFDNVARLGSGKLSFRWRMEQRWRENADGTGWRVRPYVKCSIPFGKGSKTSLTISNETFFNLSTTSFQRQSGLDRMRNMIAISTPLAKKLTAEIGYLNQHGFVRGGEDTSDNIASVSLSLNL
;
A
#
# COMPACT_ATOMS: atom_id res chain seq x y z
N MET A 1 26.54 20.37 8.42
CA MET A 1 26.86 19.22 9.27
C MET A 1 25.65 18.29 9.33
N ARG A 2 25.82 17.04 8.88
CA ARG A 2 25.02 15.83 9.06
C ARG A 2 23.77 15.61 8.20
N LEU A 3 23.93 15.63 6.86
CA LEU A 3 23.02 14.94 5.94
C LEU A 3 23.41 13.46 5.71
N SER A 4 24.62 13.06 6.08
CA SER A 4 25.18 11.72 5.81
C SER A 4 24.52 10.58 6.61
N ALA A 5 24.05 10.84 7.83
CA ALA A 5 23.42 9.81 8.67
C ALA A 5 22.02 9.40 8.20
N PHE A 6 21.30 10.31 7.54
CA PHE A 6 19.96 10.02 7.00
C PHE A 6 20.02 9.11 5.76
N PHE A 7 21.10 9.25 4.96
CA PHE A 7 21.30 8.43 3.76
C PHE A 7 21.62 6.97 4.09
N SER A 8 22.33 6.70 5.19
CA SER A 8 22.66 5.32 5.60
C SER A 8 21.45 4.51 6.06
N VAL A 9 20.47 5.14 6.69
CA VAL A 9 19.24 4.47 7.14
C VAL A 9 18.30 4.16 5.96
N VAL A 10 18.25 5.03 4.95
CA VAL A 10 17.40 4.82 3.76
C VAL A 10 18.01 3.75 2.84
N ALA A 11 19.35 3.71 2.71
CA ALA A 11 20.04 2.66 1.95
C ALA A 11 19.87 1.27 2.58
N ALA A 12 19.83 1.17 3.90
CA ALA A 12 19.59 -0.08 4.60
C ALA A 12 18.17 -0.62 4.43
N LEU A 13 17.18 0.25 4.26
CA LEU A 13 15.77 -0.14 4.02
C LEU A 13 15.49 -0.61 2.58
N VAL A 14 16.30 -0.19 1.61
CA VAL A 14 16.15 -0.63 0.21
C VAL A 14 16.95 -1.92 -0.08
N ALA A 15 17.93 -2.26 0.75
CA ALA A 15 18.76 -3.47 0.60
C ALA A 15 18.11 -4.73 1.19
N VAL A 16 16.90 -4.64 1.78
CA VAL A 16 16.26 -5.79 2.41
C VAL A 16 15.55 -6.65 1.36
N ALA A 17 16.21 -7.73 1.05
CA ALA A 17 15.66 -9.03 0.67
C ALA A 17 14.81 -9.07 -0.61
N LEU A 18 15.47 -9.41 -1.70
CA LEU A 18 14.87 -10.37 -2.60
C LEU A 18 14.75 -11.68 -1.79
N PRO A 19 13.56 -12.18 -1.50
CA PRO A 19 13.43 -13.45 -0.80
C PRO A 19 14.06 -14.53 -1.65
N ALA A 20 14.87 -15.39 -1.01
CA ALA A 20 15.27 -16.65 -1.60
C ALA A 20 14.00 -17.43 -1.99
N PRO A 21 14.02 -18.29 -3.02
CA PRO A 21 12.89 -19.11 -3.37
C PRO A 21 12.67 -20.14 -2.24
N VAL A 22 11.83 -19.76 -1.28
CA VAL A 22 11.23 -20.70 -0.35
C VAL A 22 10.05 -21.31 -1.10
N SER A 23 9.79 -22.57 -0.92
CA SER A 23 8.58 -23.26 -1.39
C SER A 23 7.39 -22.67 -0.62
N ALA A 24 7.00 -21.46 -0.97
CA ALA A 24 5.87 -20.78 -0.38
C ALA A 24 4.61 -21.16 -1.16
N ALA A 25 3.49 -21.29 -0.47
CA ALA A 25 2.20 -21.42 -1.15
C ALA A 25 2.01 -20.21 -2.07
N LEU A 26 1.89 -20.47 -3.38
CA LEU A 26 1.78 -19.45 -4.40
C LEU A 26 0.31 -19.21 -4.73
N ASP A 27 -0.08 -17.95 -4.74
CA ASP A 27 -1.35 -17.49 -5.28
C ASP A 27 -1.12 -16.50 -6.41
N GLN A 28 -1.89 -16.62 -7.48
CA GLN A 28 -1.91 -15.64 -8.56
C GLN A 28 -3.11 -14.72 -8.39
N GLN A 29 -2.86 -13.43 -8.41
CA GLN A 29 -3.89 -12.45 -8.10
C GLN A 29 -3.89 -11.31 -9.12
N ILE A 30 -5.06 -10.65 -9.24
CA ILE A 30 -5.22 -9.39 -9.96
C ILE A 30 -5.82 -8.37 -8.99
N TRP A 31 -5.15 -7.23 -8.85
CA TRP A 31 -5.65 -6.11 -8.07
C TRP A 31 -5.92 -4.91 -8.96
N THR A 32 -7.13 -4.38 -8.83
CA THR A 32 -7.52 -3.15 -9.53
C THR A 32 -7.80 -2.05 -8.51
N THR A 33 -7.30 -0.85 -8.76
CA THR A 33 -7.47 0.30 -7.87
C THR A 33 -8.01 1.50 -8.63
N ALA A 34 -9.06 2.11 -8.11
CA ALA A 34 -9.51 3.43 -8.51
C ALA A 34 -9.31 4.39 -7.33
N ASN A 35 -8.60 5.48 -7.56
CA ASN A 35 -8.33 6.50 -6.55
C ASN A 35 -8.77 7.87 -7.06
N VAL A 36 -9.56 8.58 -6.27
CA VAL A 36 -9.97 9.96 -6.55
C VAL A 36 -9.54 10.84 -5.39
N THR A 37 -8.76 11.88 -5.67
CA THR A 37 -8.41 12.89 -4.68
C THR A 37 -8.98 14.23 -5.09
N ALA A 38 -9.89 14.78 -4.29
CA ALA A 38 -10.49 16.08 -4.49
C ALA A 38 -9.85 17.15 -3.58
N LYS A 39 -9.48 18.28 -4.18
CA LYS A 39 -9.04 19.46 -3.43
C LYS A 39 -10.25 20.24 -2.93
N LEU A 40 -10.55 20.16 -1.63
CA LEU A 40 -11.66 20.89 -1.02
C LEU A 40 -11.28 22.37 -0.72
N SER A 41 -10.01 22.61 -0.39
CA SER A 41 -9.46 23.95 -0.15
C SER A 41 -7.95 23.96 -0.34
N ASN A 42 -7.28 25.05 0.02
CA ASN A 42 -5.81 25.10 -0.02
C ASN A 42 -5.14 24.10 0.94
N LYS A 43 -5.83 23.71 2.02
CA LYS A 43 -5.32 22.79 3.03
C LYS A 43 -6.06 21.45 3.06
N TRP A 44 -7.35 21.41 2.73
CA TRP A 44 -8.16 20.22 2.88
C TRP A 44 -8.27 19.41 1.59
N ARG A 45 -8.26 18.09 1.73
CA ARG A 45 -8.41 17.09 0.67
C ARG A 45 -9.43 16.06 1.12
N LEU A 46 -10.13 15.48 0.15
CA LEU A 46 -10.91 14.26 0.30
C LEU A 46 -10.33 13.23 -0.66
N GLN A 47 -10.10 12.02 -0.19
CA GLN A 47 -9.65 10.89 -1.00
C GLN A 47 -10.62 9.75 -0.84
N GLU A 48 -11.00 9.16 -1.98
CA GLU A 48 -11.68 7.88 -2.05
C GLU A 48 -10.83 6.93 -2.87
N GLU A 49 -10.55 5.75 -2.31
CA GLU A 49 -9.81 4.69 -2.98
C GLU A 49 -10.59 3.39 -2.87
N VAL A 50 -10.89 2.78 -4.01
CA VAL A 50 -11.51 1.46 -4.07
C VAL A 50 -10.52 0.48 -4.67
N VAL A 51 -10.28 -0.61 -3.97
CA VAL A 51 -9.42 -1.71 -4.43
C VAL A 51 -10.25 -2.98 -4.52
N ALA A 52 -10.37 -3.55 -5.72
CA ALA A 52 -10.94 -4.88 -5.90
C ALA A 52 -9.82 -5.89 -6.15
N ARG A 53 -9.88 -7.02 -5.43
CA ARG A 53 -8.84 -8.06 -5.44
C ARG A 53 -9.43 -9.39 -5.84
N PHE A 54 -8.78 -10.03 -6.82
CA PHE A 54 -9.14 -11.33 -7.36
C PHE A 54 -8.00 -12.30 -7.10
N SER A 55 -8.31 -13.55 -6.78
CA SER A 55 -7.35 -14.60 -6.43
C SER A 55 -7.80 -15.94 -7.02
N ASP A 56 -6.86 -16.71 -7.55
CA ASP A 56 -7.13 -18.06 -8.02
C ASP A 56 -7.52 -18.98 -6.84
N ASN A 57 -6.84 -18.85 -5.70
CA ASN A 57 -7.11 -19.63 -4.50
C ASN A 57 -8.47 -19.31 -3.84
N LYS A 58 -9.15 -18.22 -4.25
CA LYS A 58 -10.47 -17.81 -3.77
C LYS A 58 -11.55 -17.90 -4.85
N ASN A 59 -11.23 -18.50 -6.00
CA ASN A 59 -12.13 -18.64 -7.16
C ASN A 59 -12.73 -17.30 -7.60
N GLY A 60 -11.91 -16.24 -7.67
CA GLY A 60 -12.31 -14.94 -8.18
C GLY A 60 -12.19 -13.79 -7.17
N LEU A 61 -13.21 -12.94 -7.12
CA LEU A 61 -13.22 -11.77 -6.22
C LEU A 61 -13.18 -12.21 -4.76
N TYR A 62 -12.19 -11.70 -3.99
CA TYR A 62 -12.08 -12.04 -2.57
C TYR A 62 -12.12 -10.83 -1.62
N GLU A 63 -11.92 -9.62 -2.13
CA GLU A 63 -11.92 -8.41 -1.29
C GLU A 63 -12.29 -7.17 -2.11
N ILE A 64 -13.13 -6.30 -1.55
CA ILE A 64 -13.39 -4.95 -2.06
C ILE A 64 -13.10 -3.97 -0.92
N GLU A 65 -11.92 -3.36 -0.94
CA GLU A 65 -11.51 -2.39 0.06
C GLU A 65 -11.87 -0.96 -0.39
N SER A 66 -12.79 -0.29 0.31
CA SER A 66 -13.18 1.11 0.09
C SER A 66 -12.61 1.97 1.22
N ASN A 67 -11.83 3.00 0.86
CA ASN A 67 -11.07 3.83 1.77
C ASN A 67 -11.45 5.30 1.58
N THR A 68 -12.17 5.87 2.53
CA THR A 68 -12.51 7.29 2.56
C THR A 68 -11.59 8.01 3.54
N LEU A 69 -10.81 8.98 3.08
CA LEU A 69 -9.82 9.71 3.87
C LEU A 69 -10.00 11.22 3.72
N VAL A 70 -9.94 11.93 4.84
CA VAL A 70 -9.84 13.39 4.88
C VAL A 70 -8.39 13.76 5.17
N GLY A 71 -7.81 14.61 4.33
CA GLY A 71 -6.42 15.03 4.41
C GLY A 71 -6.27 16.49 4.77
N TYR A 72 -5.34 16.79 5.68
CA TYR A 72 -4.93 18.15 6.01
C TYR A 72 -3.47 18.37 5.60
N ARG A 73 -3.27 19.26 4.65
CA ARG A 73 -1.96 19.58 4.08
C ARG A 73 -1.21 20.56 4.98
N LEU A 74 -0.15 20.10 5.63
CA LEU A 74 0.71 20.94 6.46
C LEU A 74 1.58 21.88 5.59
N ASN A 75 2.18 21.33 4.53
CA ASN A 75 3.01 22.07 3.57
C ASN A 75 2.96 21.37 2.19
N LYS A 76 3.86 21.76 1.27
CA LYS A 76 3.89 21.19 -0.10
C LYS A 76 4.21 19.71 -0.17
N ALA A 77 4.89 19.18 0.85
CA ALA A 77 5.38 17.81 0.87
C ALA A 77 4.63 16.93 1.90
N VAL A 78 4.00 17.50 2.93
CA VAL A 78 3.47 16.73 4.06
C VAL A 78 1.97 16.91 4.17
N THR A 79 1.24 15.78 4.18
CA THR A 79 -0.20 15.74 4.42
C THR A 79 -0.51 14.73 5.53
N LEU A 80 -1.33 15.12 6.48
CA LEU A 80 -1.93 14.25 7.50
C LEU A 80 -3.28 13.77 6.98
N TRP A 81 -3.60 12.50 7.23
CA TRP A 81 -4.85 11.89 6.79
C TRP A 81 -5.48 11.12 7.94
N ALA A 82 -6.77 11.19 8.04
CA ALA A 82 -7.58 10.33 8.89
C ALA A 82 -8.78 9.83 8.09
N GLY A 83 -9.21 8.61 8.36
CA GLY A 83 -10.34 8.06 7.63
C GLY A 83 -10.73 6.65 8.03
N TYR A 84 -11.58 6.09 7.20
CA TYR A 84 -12.23 4.83 7.44
C TYR A 84 -12.13 3.92 6.23
N THR A 85 -12.04 2.61 6.50
CA THR A 85 -12.08 1.55 5.49
C THR A 85 -13.26 0.63 5.75
N HIS A 86 -14.00 0.39 4.69
CA HIS A 86 -15.03 -0.65 4.58
C HIS A 86 -14.48 -1.76 3.69
N ASP A 87 -14.41 -2.98 4.20
CA ASP A 87 -13.65 -4.06 3.58
C ASP A 87 -14.39 -5.41 3.64
N PRO A 88 -15.46 -5.59 2.82
CA PRO A 88 -16.11 -6.88 2.66
C PRO A 88 -15.19 -7.89 1.99
N GLN A 89 -15.14 -9.10 2.54
CA GLN A 89 -14.36 -10.21 2.04
C GLN A 89 -15.26 -11.31 1.50
N TYR A 90 -14.77 -12.04 0.49
CA TYR A 90 -15.51 -13.06 -0.24
C TYR A 90 -14.66 -14.31 -0.42
N SER A 91 -15.29 -15.45 -0.66
CA SER A 91 -14.69 -16.69 -1.14
C SER A 91 -15.71 -17.43 -1.97
N ASP A 92 -15.31 -17.98 -3.12
CA ASP A 92 -16.19 -18.71 -4.03
C ASP A 92 -17.47 -17.93 -4.41
N GLY A 93 -17.33 -16.61 -4.59
CA GLY A 93 -18.44 -15.71 -4.94
C GLY A 93 -19.38 -15.36 -3.79
N HIS A 94 -19.16 -15.87 -2.56
CA HIS A 94 -19.99 -15.61 -1.41
C HIS A 94 -19.31 -14.66 -0.41
N PHE A 95 -20.09 -13.74 0.16
CA PHE A 95 -19.64 -12.90 1.26
C PHE A 95 -19.26 -13.79 2.47
N THR A 96 -18.10 -13.49 3.07
CA THR A 96 -17.58 -14.28 4.20
C THR A 96 -17.51 -13.49 5.49
N THR A 97 -17.07 -12.24 5.43
CA THR A 97 -16.91 -11.39 6.62
C THR A 97 -16.75 -9.92 6.24
N MET A 98 -17.08 -9.04 7.16
CA MET A 98 -16.83 -7.62 7.06
C MET A 98 -15.67 -7.21 7.97
N GLU A 99 -14.69 -6.48 7.43
CA GLU A 99 -13.67 -5.82 8.23
C GLU A 99 -13.81 -4.29 8.14
N HIS A 100 -13.70 -3.64 9.27
CA HIS A 100 -13.72 -2.19 9.41
C HIS A 100 -12.37 -1.72 9.90
N ARG A 101 -11.88 -0.56 9.39
CA ARG A 101 -10.62 0.01 9.86
C ARG A 101 -10.76 1.51 10.07
N ALA A 102 -10.30 2.00 11.20
CA ALA A 102 -9.90 3.39 11.31
C ALA A 102 -8.44 3.52 10.84
N ARG A 103 -8.15 4.60 10.14
CA ARG A 103 -6.82 4.86 9.56
C ARG A 103 -6.34 6.25 9.91
N GLU A 104 -5.11 6.35 10.39
CA GLU A 104 -4.36 7.58 10.47
C GLU A 104 -3.08 7.40 9.64
N GLN A 105 -2.73 8.40 8.86
CA GLN A 105 -1.49 8.34 8.10
C GLN A 105 -0.85 9.72 7.91
N VAL A 106 0.43 9.72 7.70
CA VAL A 106 1.20 10.87 7.21
C VAL A 106 1.88 10.48 5.91
N THR A 107 1.74 11.33 4.89
CA THR A 107 2.45 11.21 3.62
C THR A 107 3.52 12.28 3.49
N PHE A 108 4.65 11.89 2.92
CA PHE A 108 5.80 12.74 2.61
C PHE A 108 6.09 12.60 1.12
N ASP A 109 5.63 13.56 0.33
CA ASP A 109 5.70 13.49 -1.13
C ASP A 109 6.98 14.14 -1.66
N ASN A 110 7.76 13.37 -2.44
CA ASN A 110 8.96 13.85 -3.13
C ASN A 110 9.98 14.57 -2.21
N VAL A 111 10.16 14.07 -1.00
CA VAL A 111 11.00 14.72 0.04
C VAL A 111 12.49 14.48 -0.13
N ALA A 112 12.88 13.49 -0.94
CA ALA A 112 14.29 13.21 -1.24
C ALA A 112 14.46 12.76 -2.70
N ARG A 113 15.70 12.68 -3.15
CA ARG A 113 16.06 12.19 -4.49
C ARG A 113 17.12 11.11 -4.40
N LEU A 114 17.00 10.13 -5.31
CA LEU A 114 18.00 9.09 -5.57
C LEU A 114 18.30 9.12 -7.07
N GLY A 115 19.40 9.80 -7.46
CA GLY A 115 19.68 10.13 -8.86
C GLY A 115 18.54 10.97 -9.47
N SER A 116 17.95 10.52 -10.58
CA SER A 116 16.78 11.15 -11.20
C SER A 116 15.46 10.80 -10.48
N GLY A 117 15.48 9.81 -9.62
CA GLY A 117 14.31 9.32 -8.89
C GLY A 117 13.87 10.26 -7.77
N LYS A 118 12.56 10.33 -7.54
CA LYS A 118 11.94 11.06 -6.43
C LYS A 118 11.44 10.06 -5.39
N LEU A 119 11.78 10.31 -4.13
CA LEU A 119 11.40 9.47 -3.00
C LEU A 119 10.21 10.07 -2.27
N SER A 120 9.21 9.22 -2.00
CA SER A 120 8.04 9.52 -1.17
C SER A 120 7.90 8.45 -0.10
N PHE A 121 7.36 8.85 1.05
CA PHE A 121 7.15 7.95 2.19
C PHE A 121 5.73 8.10 2.71
N ARG A 122 5.25 7.04 3.36
CA ARG A 122 3.99 7.06 4.12
C ARG A 122 4.14 6.22 5.38
N TRP A 123 3.66 6.74 6.48
CA TRP A 123 3.40 5.96 7.69
C TRP A 123 1.91 5.88 7.88
N ARG A 124 1.39 4.68 8.08
CA ARG A 124 -0.02 4.43 8.33
C ARG A 124 -0.18 3.61 9.60
N MET A 125 -1.10 4.04 10.47
CA MET A 125 -1.62 3.27 11.57
C MET A 125 -3.02 2.80 11.20
N GLU A 126 -3.36 1.58 11.55
CA GLU A 126 -4.69 1.00 11.37
C GLU A 126 -5.17 0.37 12.66
N GLN A 127 -6.41 0.69 13.02
CA GLN A 127 -7.20 -0.01 14.02
C GLN A 127 -8.22 -0.83 13.24
N ARG A 128 -8.30 -2.12 13.51
CA ARG A 128 -9.02 -3.08 12.68
C ARG A 128 -10.02 -3.85 13.54
N TRP A 129 -11.24 -3.96 13.04
CA TRP A 129 -12.32 -4.76 13.64
C TRP A 129 -12.90 -5.65 12.55
N ARG A 130 -13.24 -6.89 12.93
CA ARG A 130 -13.83 -7.85 12.00
C ARG A 130 -15.10 -8.42 12.63
N GLU A 131 -16.15 -8.55 11.80
CA GLU A 131 -17.37 -9.22 12.21
C GLU A 131 -17.08 -10.66 12.69
N ASN A 132 -17.80 -11.09 13.72
CA ASN A 132 -17.66 -12.40 14.32
C ASN A 132 -16.23 -12.73 14.80
N ALA A 133 -15.48 -11.71 15.19
CA ALA A 133 -14.13 -11.84 15.71
C ALA A 133 -13.90 -10.87 16.88
N ASP A 134 -13.14 -11.30 17.86
CA ASP A 134 -12.88 -10.51 19.06
C ASP A 134 -11.58 -9.70 18.96
N GLY A 135 -11.61 -8.54 19.62
CA GLY A 135 -10.47 -7.68 19.82
C GLY A 135 -10.27 -6.65 18.70
N THR A 136 -9.40 -5.69 19.00
CA THR A 136 -8.96 -4.67 18.05
C THR A 136 -7.56 -5.00 17.55
N GLY A 137 -7.43 -5.24 16.26
CA GLY A 137 -6.15 -5.44 15.61
C GLY A 137 -5.47 -4.09 15.35
N TRP A 138 -4.28 -3.89 15.90
CA TRP A 138 -3.46 -2.71 15.66
C TRP A 138 -2.32 -3.04 14.70
N ARG A 139 -2.11 -2.20 13.67
CA ARG A 139 -1.11 -2.44 12.64
C ARG A 139 -0.46 -1.14 12.17
N VAL A 140 0.87 -1.16 12.00
CA VAL A 140 1.64 -0.08 11.37
C VAL A 140 2.10 -0.53 9.99
N ARG A 141 2.04 0.40 9.02
CA ARG A 141 2.40 0.14 7.62
C ARG A 141 3.31 1.26 7.09
N PRO A 142 4.63 1.18 7.29
CA PRO A 142 5.58 2.01 6.58
C PRO A 142 5.60 1.67 5.08
N TYR A 143 5.70 2.71 4.26
CA TYR A 143 5.75 2.60 2.81
C TYR A 143 6.80 3.57 2.25
N VAL A 144 7.55 3.10 1.27
CA VAL A 144 8.48 3.91 0.49
C VAL A 144 8.22 3.69 -1.01
N LYS A 145 8.28 4.77 -1.79
CA LYS A 145 8.15 4.75 -3.25
C LYS A 145 9.26 5.59 -3.87
N CYS A 146 9.93 5.03 -4.86
CA CYS A 146 10.85 5.74 -5.76
C CYS A 146 10.20 5.83 -7.14
N SER A 147 10.09 7.04 -7.70
CA SER A 147 9.59 7.28 -9.06
C SER A 147 10.72 7.84 -9.93
N ILE A 148 11.14 7.07 -10.93
CA ILE A 148 12.28 7.34 -11.82
C ILE A 148 11.74 7.65 -13.21
N PRO A 149 11.82 8.91 -13.71
CA PRO A 149 11.41 9.27 -15.07
C PRO A 149 12.22 8.48 -16.11
N PHE A 150 11.58 7.99 -17.19
CA PHE A 150 12.27 7.29 -18.28
C PHE A 150 13.25 8.16 -19.09
N GLY A 151 13.19 9.47 -18.91
CA GLY A 151 14.10 10.42 -19.54
C GLY A 151 13.84 11.85 -19.07
N LYS A 152 14.72 12.75 -19.47
CA LYS A 152 14.59 14.20 -19.13
C LYS A 152 13.27 14.75 -19.69
N GLY A 153 12.40 15.26 -18.79
CA GLY A 153 11.08 15.78 -19.17
C GLY A 153 9.99 14.71 -19.38
N SER A 154 10.30 13.41 -19.28
CA SER A 154 9.29 12.35 -19.36
C SER A 154 8.31 12.47 -18.20
N LYS A 155 7.02 12.35 -18.51
CA LYS A 155 5.94 12.23 -17.51
C LYS A 155 5.68 10.77 -17.15
N THR A 156 6.15 9.82 -17.96
CA THR A 156 6.12 8.39 -17.65
C THR A 156 7.33 8.01 -16.83
N SER A 157 7.14 7.21 -15.80
CA SER A 157 8.18 6.81 -14.86
C SER A 157 8.10 5.34 -14.51
N LEU A 158 9.25 4.75 -14.24
CA LEU A 158 9.35 3.51 -13.48
C LEU A 158 9.09 3.83 -12.01
N THR A 159 8.22 3.08 -11.36
CA THR A 159 7.99 3.17 -9.91
C THR A 159 8.42 1.87 -9.24
N ILE A 160 9.15 2.01 -8.14
CA ILE A 160 9.56 0.90 -7.29
C ILE A 160 9.08 1.24 -5.88
N SER A 161 8.40 0.32 -5.23
CA SER A 161 7.91 0.57 -3.87
C SER A 161 7.98 -0.65 -2.98
N ASN A 162 8.07 -0.40 -1.69
CA ASN A 162 7.94 -1.38 -0.63
C ASN A 162 6.93 -0.90 0.40
N GLU A 163 6.06 -1.78 0.85
CA GLU A 163 5.19 -1.59 1.99
C GLU A 163 5.36 -2.75 2.95
N THR A 164 5.67 -2.46 4.20
CA THR A 164 5.85 -3.46 5.25
C THR A 164 4.72 -3.36 6.26
N PHE A 165 4.29 -4.50 6.80
CA PHE A 165 3.17 -4.58 7.73
C PHE A 165 3.66 -5.13 9.07
N PHE A 166 3.52 -4.34 10.12
CA PHE A 166 3.81 -4.75 11.48
C PHE A 166 2.55 -4.77 12.32
N ASN A 167 2.15 -5.94 12.78
CA ASN A 167 1.08 -6.11 13.72
C ASN A 167 1.55 -5.77 15.13
N LEU A 168 0.85 -4.89 15.84
CA LEU A 168 1.19 -4.45 17.19
C LEU A 168 0.42 -5.23 18.26
N SER A 169 -0.63 -5.94 17.88
CA SER A 169 -1.45 -6.77 18.79
C SER A 169 -1.74 -8.12 18.14
N THR A 170 -2.29 -9.03 18.92
CA THR A 170 -2.87 -10.29 18.46
C THR A 170 -4.37 -10.30 18.73
N THR A 171 -5.15 -10.88 17.81
CA THR A 171 -6.59 -11.06 17.91
C THR A 171 -6.96 -12.40 17.29
N SER A 172 -8.22 -12.79 17.29
CA SER A 172 -8.69 -13.99 16.60
C SER A 172 -8.44 -13.98 15.09
N PHE A 173 -8.36 -12.78 14.46
CA PHE A 173 -8.11 -12.59 13.03
C PHE A 173 -6.72 -12.02 12.68
N GLN A 174 -5.98 -11.53 13.66
CA GLN A 174 -4.58 -11.08 13.54
C GLN A 174 -3.70 -11.96 14.44
N ARG A 175 -3.39 -13.16 13.94
CA ARG A 175 -2.86 -14.26 14.74
C ARG A 175 -1.46 -14.06 15.32
N GLN A 176 -0.68 -13.11 14.76
CA GLN A 176 0.68 -12.84 15.22
C GLN A 176 0.94 -11.34 15.36
N SER A 177 1.77 -10.97 16.33
CA SER A 177 2.37 -9.64 16.43
C SER A 177 3.76 -9.63 15.78
N GLY A 178 4.27 -8.44 15.42
CA GLY A 178 5.54 -8.25 14.73
C GLY A 178 5.36 -8.20 13.21
N LEU A 179 6.41 -8.58 12.48
CA LEU A 179 6.41 -8.58 11.02
C LEU A 179 5.40 -9.60 10.50
N ASP A 180 4.43 -9.11 9.70
CA ASP A 180 3.32 -9.89 9.16
C ASP A 180 3.48 -10.14 7.66
N ARG A 181 3.78 -9.09 6.90
CA ARG A 181 3.98 -9.19 5.45
C ARG A 181 4.79 -8.03 4.87
N MET A 182 5.27 -8.26 3.66
CA MET A 182 5.90 -7.23 2.82
C MET A 182 5.27 -7.25 1.42
N ARG A 183 5.11 -6.08 0.83
CA ARG A 183 4.71 -5.89 -0.56
C ARG A 183 5.81 -5.15 -1.28
N ASN A 184 6.34 -5.77 -2.33
CA ASN A 184 7.34 -5.19 -3.21
C ASN A 184 6.72 -5.02 -4.59
N MET A 185 6.75 -3.81 -5.14
CA MET A 185 6.12 -3.51 -6.42
C MET A 185 7.10 -2.83 -7.37
N ILE A 186 7.03 -3.24 -8.63
CA ILE A 186 7.63 -2.56 -9.76
C ILE A 186 6.53 -2.25 -10.77
N ALA A 187 6.44 -1.00 -11.24
CA ALA A 187 5.36 -0.57 -12.12
C ALA A 187 5.79 0.55 -13.06
N ILE A 188 5.01 0.72 -14.12
CA ILE A 188 5.07 1.88 -15.01
C ILE A 188 3.90 2.79 -14.69
N SER A 189 4.20 4.05 -14.36
CA SER A 189 3.21 5.08 -14.10
C SER A 189 3.25 6.12 -15.21
N THR A 190 2.09 6.39 -15.83
CA THR A 190 1.97 7.33 -16.95
C THR A 190 0.70 8.17 -16.87
N PRO A 191 0.75 9.49 -17.12
CA PRO A 191 -0.45 10.30 -17.23
C PRO A 191 -1.21 9.96 -18.51
N LEU A 192 -2.49 9.63 -18.39
CA LEU A 192 -3.42 9.46 -19.51
C LEU A 192 -4.07 10.79 -19.90
N ALA A 193 -4.24 11.70 -18.92
CA ALA A 193 -4.78 13.03 -19.10
C ALA A 193 -4.18 14.00 -18.05
N LYS A 194 -4.54 15.29 -18.12
CA LYS A 194 -3.99 16.32 -17.21
C LYS A 194 -4.15 15.99 -15.72
N LYS A 195 -5.22 15.30 -15.35
CA LYS A 195 -5.56 14.95 -13.96
C LYS A 195 -5.64 13.44 -13.71
N LEU A 196 -5.50 12.62 -14.73
CA LEU A 196 -5.64 11.17 -14.70
C LEU A 196 -4.29 10.49 -14.92
N THR A 197 -3.90 9.61 -14.03
CA THR A 197 -2.69 8.79 -14.11
C THR A 197 -3.06 7.32 -14.04
N ALA A 198 -2.47 6.50 -14.91
CA ALA A 198 -2.51 5.05 -14.82
C ALA A 198 -1.18 4.51 -14.30
N GLU A 199 -1.24 3.44 -13.53
CA GLU A 199 -0.08 2.66 -13.12
C GLU A 199 -0.37 1.18 -13.33
N ILE A 200 0.53 0.48 -14.02
CA ILE A 200 0.44 -0.96 -14.28
C ILE A 200 1.75 -1.60 -13.82
N GLY A 201 1.67 -2.66 -13.05
CA GLY A 201 2.86 -3.28 -12.48
C GLY A 201 2.66 -4.68 -11.96
N TYR A 202 3.78 -5.22 -11.51
CA TYR A 202 3.89 -6.46 -10.79
C TYR A 202 4.14 -6.16 -9.31
N LEU A 203 3.40 -6.83 -8.45
CA LEU A 203 3.54 -6.75 -6.99
C LEU A 203 3.72 -8.17 -6.47
N ASN A 204 4.77 -8.39 -5.68
CA ASN A 204 4.92 -9.58 -4.86
C ASN A 204 4.50 -9.25 -3.42
N GLN A 205 3.61 -10.06 -2.87
CA GLN A 205 3.23 -10.00 -1.47
C GLN A 205 3.77 -11.24 -0.78
N HIS A 206 4.72 -11.04 0.14
CA HIS A 206 5.29 -12.07 0.98
C HIS A 206 4.67 -11.99 2.38
N GLY A 207 4.08 -13.07 2.84
CA GLY A 207 3.52 -13.22 4.18
C GLY A 207 4.43 -14.05 5.07
N PHE A 208 4.77 -13.53 6.25
CA PHE A 208 5.58 -14.21 7.24
C PHE A 208 4.69 -14.96 8.22
N VAL A 209 4.86 -16.28 8.32
CA VAL A 209 4.03 -17.14 9.17
C VAL A 209 4.85 -17.72 10.29
N ARG A 210 4.63 -17.25 11.53
CA ARG A 210 5.35 -17.77 12.69
C ARG A 210 5.00 -19.22 12.95
N GLY A 211 5.98 -20.11 12.86
CA GLY A 211 5.79 -21.55 13.09
C GLY A 211 5.12 -22.31 11.95
N GLY A 212 5.08 -21.72 10.76
CA GLY A 212 4.56 -22.33 9.54
C GLY A 212 5.37 -21.92 8.31
N GLU A 213 4.93 -22.34 7.14
CA GLU A 213 5.51 -21.92 5.87
C GLU A 213 5.06 -20.50 5.50
N ASP A 214 5.97 -19.68 5.05
CA ASP A 214 5.67 -18.35 4.52
C ASP A 214 4.82 -18.46 3.25
N THR A 215 4.09 -17.40 2.93
CA THR A 215 3.29 -17.31 1.70
C THR A 215 3.90 -16.31 0.73
N SER A 216 3.69 -16.52 -0.57
CA SER A 216 4.12 -15.57 -1.60
C SER A 216 3.07 -15.48 -2.68
N ASP A 217 2.46 -14.30 -2.85
CA ASP A 217 1.45 -14.06 -3.86
C ASP A 217 2.06 -13.23 -5.00
N ASN A 218 1.77 -13.62 -6.23
CA ASN A 218 2.15 -12.91 -7.45
C ASN A 218 0.94 -12.13 -7.97
N ILE A 219 1.06 -10.82 -8.06
CA ILE A 219 -0.08 -9.94 -8.28
C ILE A 219 0.16 -9.06 -9.51
N ALA A 220 -0.73 -9.15 -10.49
CA ALA A 220 -0.86 -8.13 -11.52
C ALA A 220 -1.66 -6.96 -10.95
N SER A 221 -1.07 -5.76 -10.95
CA SER A 221 -1.67 -4.55 -10.36
C SER A 221 -1.95 -3.51 -11.43
N VAL A 222 -3.18 -3.00 -11.44
CA VAL A 222 -3.62 -1.90 -12.31
C VAL A 222 -4.28 -0.84 -11.47
N SER A 223 -3.84 0.42 -11.59
CA SER A 223 -4.47 1.52 -10.86
C SER A 223 -4.74 2.73 -11.74
N LEU A 224 -5.84 3.42 -11.45
CA LEU A 224 -6.20 4.72 -12.01
C LEU A 224 -6.32 5.74 -10.87
N SER A 225 -5.65 6.87 -11.02
CA SER A 225 -5.67 7.96 -10.03
C SER A 225 -6.12 9.26 -10.68
N LEU A 226 -7.22 9.83 -10.18
CA LEU A 226 -7.79 11.09 -10.61
C LEU A 226 -7.59 12.15 -9.53
N ASN A 227 -7.01 13.32 -9.91
CA ASN A 227 -6.79 14.46 -9.02
C ASN A 227 -7.66 15.64 -9.49
N LEU A 228 -8.69 16.01 -8.70
CA LEU A 228 -9.66 17.07 -8.98
C LEU A 228 -9.27 18.40 -8.35
#